data_660c5aa81b03451997e9ff84bf9fef42
#
_entry.id   660c5aa81b03451997e9ff84bf9fef42
#
_cell.length_a   1.000
_cell.length_b   1.000
_cell.length_c   1.000
_cell.angle_alpha   90.00
_cell.angle_beta   90.00
_cell.angle_gamma   90.00
#
_symmetry.space_group_name_H-M   'P 1'
#
loop_
_entity.id
_entity.type
_entity.pdbx_description
1 polymer ?
#
loop_
_entity_poly.entity_id
_entity_poly.type
_entity_poly.pdbx_seq_one_letter_code
_entity_poly.pdbx_strand_id
1 'polypeptide(L)'
;MLLLLLAVFLGAQSQPASLQTLPNDSLQVSHPGYAATLARLAPLAEQGIQNADLYYDLGVCHHHLGNQGQAVLQFLRALNIDSSHSPARENLVYIHALDPTLPREPQQPYLVQLFLGVYAFLSLDRLALIVLITALLTTLSLHLLFHYPPDRERGLPVLLVLIFGLLLLVFGGTLLVKINRWQHNPRAVVLSSVALRSAPAAGRTLKELVPATTVTVKTETGSQLQVVLPDGLSGWIDRQAVELVVPGQ
;
A
#
# COMPACT_ATOMS: atom_id res chain seq x y z
N MET A 1 -28.81 -6.42 -7.15
CA MET A 1 -27.49 -5.82 -7.29
C MET A 1 -26.71 -5.73 -5.97
N LEU A 2 -27.34 -5.30 -4.86
CA LEU A 2 -26.70 -5.26 -3.52
C LEU A 2 -26.34 -6.65 -2.99
N LEU A 3 -27.19 -7.66 -3.23
CA LEU A 3 -26.97 -9.07 -2.82
C LEU A 3 -25.83 -9.75 -3.60
N LEU A 4 -25.58 -9.36 -4.84
CA LEU A 4 -24.45 -9.87 -5.64
C LEU A 4 -23.10 -9.32 -5.16
N LEU A 5 -23.05 -8.10 -4.69
CA LEU A 5 -21.85 -7.52 -4.03
C LEU A 5 -21.58 -8.20 -2.68
N LEU A 6 -22.61 -8.56 -1.93
CA LEU A 6 -22.48 -9.29 -0.67
C LEU A 6 -21.99 -10.73 -0.89
N ALA A 7 -22.41 -11.38 -1.96
CA ALA A 7 -21.98 -12.75 -2.29
C ALA A 7 -20.51 -12.83 -2.72
N VAL A 8 -20.01 -11.81 -3.43
CA VAL A 8 -18.58 -11.70 -3.77
C VAL A 8 -17.73 -11.46 -2.51
N PHE A 9 -18.29 -10.80 -1.50
CA PHE A 9 -17.59 -10.52 -0.23
C PHE A 9 -17.56 -11.75 0.70
N LEU A 10 -18.58 -12.60 0.66
CA LEU A 10 -18.66 -13.83 1.48
C LEU A 10 -17.85 -15.01 0.88
N GLY A 11 -17.59 -14.99 -0.43
CA GLY A 11 -16.79 -16.02 -1.12
C GLY A 11 -15.27 -15.86 -0.94
N ALA A 12 -14.79 -14.74 -0.42
CA ALA A 12 -13.37 -14.45 -0.21
C ALA A 12 -12.84 -14.81 1.19
N GLN A 13 -13.63 -15.52 1.99
CA GLN A 13 -13.14 -16.18 3.21
C GLN A 13 -12.48 -17.51 2.81
N SER A 14 -11.37 -17.41 2.04
CA SER A 14 -10.44 -18.53 1.98
C SER A 14 -9.92 -18.74 3.40
N GLN A 15 -10.21 -19.91 3.96
CA GLN A 15 -9.62 -20.36 5.21
C GLN A 15 -8.13 -20.05 5.23
N PRO A 16 -7.58 -19.60 6.37
CA PRO A 16 -6.14 -19.48 6.47
C PRO A 16 -5.57 -20.85 6.14
N ALA A 17 -4.83 -20.91 5.05
CA ALA A 17 -4.02 -22.08 4.72
C ALA A 17 -3.28 -22.43 6.00
N SER A 18 -3.52 -23.64 6.48
CA SER A 18 -2.85 -24.21 7.65
C SER A 18 -1.40 -23.78 7.61
N LEU A 19 -0.97 -23.04 8.63
CA LEU A 19 0.42 -22.71 8.89
C LEU A 19 1.21 -24.01 8.81
N GLN A 20 1.71 -24.33 7.62
CA GLN A 20 2.80 -25.27 7.52
C GLN A 20 3.94 -24.56 8.22
N THR A 21 4.14 -24.94 9.48
CA THR A 21 5.31 -24.63 10.27
C THR A 21 6.51 -25.05 9.44
N LEU A 22 7.09 -24.09 8.72
CA LEU A 22 8.43 -24.26 8.17
C LEU A 22 9.32 -24.57 9.37
N PRO A 23 10.17 -25.60 9.32
CA PRO A 23 11.05 -25.96 10.41
C PRO A 23 11.88 -24.72 10.77
N ASN A 24 11.85 -24.41 12.06
CA ASN A 24 12.60 -23.31 12.67
C ASN A 24 14.09 -23.68 12.67
N ASP A 25 14.69 -23.68 11.51
CA ASP A 25 16.13 -23.85 11.36
C ASP A 25 16.76 -22.46 11.30
N SER A 26 17.03 -21.94 12.49
CA SER A 26 17.83 -20.75 12.74
C SER A 26 19.33 -21.00 12.42
N LEU A 27 19.60 -21.50 11.25
CA LEU A 27 20.94 -21.57 10.68
C LEU A 27 20.94 -20.73 9.41
N GLN A 28 21.81 -19.76 9.35
CA GLN A 28 22.18 -18.97 8.19
C GLN A 28 22.63 -19.92 7.04
N VAL A 29 21.70 -20.62 6.47
CA VAL A 29 21.93 -21.31 5.21
C VAL A 29 21.66 -20.26 4.14
N SER A 30 22.68 -19.55 3.75
CA SER A 30 22.68 -18.81 2.49
C SER A 30 22.44 -19.82 1.38
N HIS A 31 21.16 -20.03 1.03
CA HIS A 31 20.81 -20.90 -0.06
C HIS A 31 21.42 -20.33 -1.34
N PRO A 32 22.41 -21.00 -1.97
CA PRO A 32 23.09 -20.47 -3.15
C PRO A 32 22.13 -20.14 -4.28
N GLY A 33 20.94 -20.73 -4.29
CA GLY A 33 19.87 -20.44 -5.22
C GLY A 33 19.31 -19.01 -5.12
N TYR A 34 19.12 -18.46 -3.91
CA TYR A 34 18.53 -17.13 -3.75
C TYR A 34 19.47 -16.01 -4.17
N ALA A 35 20.77 -16.14 -3.88
CA ALA A 35 21.78 -15.19 -4.34
C ALA A 35 21.91 -15.19 -5.89
N ALA A 36 21.91 -16.36 -6.51
CA ALA A 36 21.93 -16.47 -7.96
C ALA A 36 20.65 -15.91 -8.60
N THR A 37 19.49 -16.16 -8.00
CA THR A 37 18.20 -15.62 -8.46
C THR A 37 18.19 -14.09 -8.33
N LEU A 38 18.65 -13.55 -7.19
CA LEU A 38 18.77 -12.12 -6.97
C LEU A 38 19.66 -11.46 -8.04
N ALA A 39 20.83 -12.04 -8.33
CA ALA A 39 21.74 -11.53 -9.36
C ALA A 39 21.14 -11.52 -10.78
N ARG A 40 20.18 -12.41 -11.06
CA ARG A 40 19.45 -12.45 -12.33
C ARG A 40 18.32 -11.45 -12.40
N LEU A 41 17.59 -11.24 -11.28
CA LEU A 41 16.38 -10.42 -11.25
C LEU A 41 16.69 -8.93 -10.99
N ALA A 42 17.71 -8.60 -10.21
CA ALA A 42 18.06 -7.22 -9.88
C ALA A 42 18.27 -6.32 -11.11
N PRO A 43 19.02 -6.76 -12.17
CA PRO A 43 19.18 -5.94 -13.37
C PRO A 43 17.86 -5.64 -14.10
N LEU A 44 16.85 -6.50 -13.99
CA LEU A 44 15.53 -6.27 -14.61
C LEU A 44 14.78 -5.14 -13.89
N ALA A 45 14.89 -5.10 -12.56
CA ALA A 45 14.32 -4.00 -11.77
C ALA A 45 15.05 -2.66 -12.04
N GLU A 46 16.39 -2.69 -12.21
CA GLU A 46 17.19 -1.51 -12.56
C GLU A 46 16.85 -0.97 -13.97
N GLN A 47 16.44 -1.83 -14.89
CA GLN A 47 15.91 -1.43 -16.20
C GLN A 47 14.53 -0.78 -16.14
N GLY A 48 13.94 -0.67 -14.96
CA GLY A 48 12.64 -0.02 -14.75
C GLY A 48 11.43 -0.89 -15.10
N ILE A 49 11.59 -2.22 -15.17
CA ILE A 49 10.48 -3.13 -15.46
C ILE A 49 9.47 -3.09 -14.30
N GLN A 50 8.27 -2.59 -14.58
CA GLN A 50 7.16 -2.48 -13.61
C GLN A 50 6.34 -3.78 -13.58
N ASN A 51 6.80 -4.77 -12.82
CA ASN A 51 6.12 -6.05 -12.64
C ASN A 51 6.06 -6.41 -11.15
N ALA A 52 4.85 -6.65 -10.61
CA ALA A 52 4.67 -6.94 -9.21
C ALA A 52 5.32 -8.27 -8.78
N ASP A 53 5.25 -9.30 -9.63
CA ASP A 53 5.87 -10.59 -9.36
C ASP A 53 7.40 -10.49 -9.31
N LEU A 54 8.01 -9.66 -10.19
CA LEU A 54 9.45 -9.40 -10.17
C LEU A 54 9.88 -8.83 -8.81
N TYR A 55 9.20 -7.79 -8.33
CA TYR A 55 9.52 -7.19 -7.03
C TYR A 55 9.20 -8.12 -5.87
N TYR A 56 8.15 -8.95 -5.98
CA TYR A 56 7.86 -9.99 -5.02
C TYR A 56 9.00 -11.00 -4.91
N ASP A 57 9.47 -11.54 -6.04
CA ASP A 57 10.57 -12.51 -6.07
C ASP A 57 11.88 -11.92 -5.52
N LEU A 58 12.19 -10.66 -5.84
CA LEU A 58 13.31 -9.93 -5.24
C LEU A 58 13.16 -9.84 -3.71
N GLY A 59 11.94 -9.54 -3.22
CA GLY A 59 11.63 -9.49 -1.80
C GLY A 59 11.86 -10.83 -1.10
N VAL A 60 11.42 -11.93 -1.71
CA VAL A 60 11.66 -13.30 -1.22
C VAL A 60 13.14 -13.62 -1.16
N CYS A 61 13.91 -13.29 -2.21
CA CYS A 61 15.37 -13.50 -2.22
C CYS A 61 16.04 -12.72 -1.08
N HIS A 62 15.71 -11.44 -0.90
CA HIS A 62 16.27 -10.62 0.17
C HIS A 62 15.91 -11.15 1.56
N HIS A 63 14.67 -11.61 1.75
CA HIS A 63 14.23 -12.20 3.02
C HIS A 63 15.07 -13.41 3.39
N HIS A 64 15.24 -14.36 2.47
CA HIS A 64 16.05 -15.56 2.69
C HIS A 64 17.55 -15.29 2.85
N LEU A 65 18.04 -14.16 2.33
CA LEU A 65 19.42 -13.70 2.53
C LEU A 65 19.60 -12.88 3.81
N GLY A 66 18.56 -12.72 4.63
CA GLY A 66 18.59 -11.96 5.90
C GLY A 66 18.50 -10.44 5.75
N ASN A 67 18.34 -9.93 4.54
CA ASN A 67 18.26 -8.50 4.24
C ASN A 67 16.81 -7.98 4.43
N GLN A 68 16.33 -7.94 5.68
CA GLN A 68 14.92 -7.65 6.00
C GLN A 68 14.44 -6.28 5.47
N GLY A 69 15.27 -5.23 5.58
CA GLY A 69 14.94 -3.89 5.07
C GLY A 69 14.67 -3.91 3.55
N GLN A 70 15.56 -4.55 2.79
CA GLN A 70 15.39 -4.72 1.36
C GLN A 70 14.17 -5.60 1.03
N ALA A 71 13.92 -6.67 1.78
CA ALA A 71 12.75 -7.53 1.58
C ALA A 71 11.44 -6.72 1.70
N VAL A 72 11.29 -5.94 2.78
CA VAL A 72 10.12 -5.07 3.00
C VAL A 72 9.98 -4.04 1.88
N LEU A 73 11.08 -3.42 1.46
CA LEU A 73 11.09 -2.47 0.35
C LEU A 73 10.54 -3.08 -0.93
N GLN A 74 11.03 -4.27 -1.31
CA GLN A 74 10.60 -4.92 -2.55
C GLN A 74 9.13 -5.40 -2.48
N PHE A 75 8.68 -5.93 -1.34
CA PHE A 75 7.26 -6.27 -1.16
C PHE A 75 6.35 -5.04 -1.23
N LEU A 76 6.77 -3.90 -0.69
CA LEU A 76 6.01 -2.66 -0.81
C LEU A 76 5.99 -2.13 -2.25
N ARG A 77 7.07 -2.31 -3.02
CA ARG A 77 7.11 -1.99 -4.46
C ARG A 77 6.14 -2.87 -5.24
N ALA A 78 6.10 -4.18 -4.96
CA ALA A 78 5.14 -5.10 -5.55
C ALA A 78 3.69 -4.63 -5.29
N LEU A 79 3.37 -4.27 -4.05
CA LEU A 79 2.04 -3.77 -3.67
C LEU A 79 1.73 -2.37 -4.24
N ASN A 80 2.74 -1.58 -4.54
CA ASN A 80 2.54 -0.29 -5.19
C ASN A 80 2.13 -0.45 -6.66
N ILE A 81 2.65 -1.48 -7.34
CA ILE A 81 2.29 -1.83 -8.73
C ILE A 81 0.94 -2.55 -8.74
N ASP A 82 0.80 -3.62 -7.96
CA ASP A 82 -0.47 -4.33 -7.79
C ASP A 82 -0.88 -4.40 -6.32
N SER A 83 -1.79 -3.52 -5.93
CA SER A 83 -2.31 -3.47 -4.56
C SER A 83 -3.10 -4.72 -4.15
N SER A 84 -3.46 -5.61 -5.08
CA SER A 84 -4.14 -6.88 -4.81
C SER A 84 -3.19 -8.07 -4.66
N HIS A 85 -1.87 -7.87 -4.79
CA HIS A 85 -0.86 -8.92 -4.71
C HIS A 85 -0.82 -9.53 -3.30
N SER A 86 -1.60 -10.62 -3.10
CA SER A 86 -1.78 -11.27 -1.79
C SER A 86 -0.47 -11.80 -1.21
N PRO A 87 0.41 -12.50 -1.97
CA PRO A 87 1.64 -13.06 -1.42
C PRO A 87 2.58 -11.98 -0.83
N ALA A 88 2.70 -10.81 -1.48
CA ALA A 88 3.52 -9.73 -0.95
C ALA A 88 2.96 -9.15 0.35
N ARG A 89 1.63 -9.04 0.46
CA ARG A 89 0.96 -8.58 1.67
C ARG A 89 1.13 -9.56 2.82
N GLU A 90 0.98 -10.86 2.57
CA GLU A 90 1.15 -11.92 3.56
C GLU A 90 2.58 -11.95 4.11
N ASN A 91 3.59 -11.82 3.24
CA ASN A 91 4.99 -11.75 3.66
C ASN A 91 5.30 -10.51 4.50
N LEU A 92 4.71 -9.35 4.18
CA LEU A 92 4.84 -8.16 5.03
C LEU A 92 4.23 -8.39 6.42
N VAL A 93 3.02 -8.98 6.49
CA VAL A 93 2.38 -9.33 7.78
C VAL A 93 3.26 -10.30 8.56
N TYR A 94 3.83 -11.30 7.89
CA TYR A 94 4.73 -12.26 8.51
C TYR A 94 5.99 -11.60 9.09
N ILE A 95 6.67 -10.74 8.32
CA ILE A 95 7.85 -10.01 8.81
C ILE A 95 7.52 -9.13 10.01
N HIS A 96 6.40 -8.40 9.96
CA HIS A 96 5.94 -7.58 11.09
C HIS A 96 5.53 -8.41 12.32
N ALA A 97 5.11 -9.66 12.14
CA ALA A 97 4.79 -10.56 13.24
C ALA A 97 6.05 -11.13 13.91
N LEU A 98 7.11 -11.35 13.13
CA LEU A 98 8.39 -11.88 13.63
C LEU A 98 9.18 -10.87 14.47
N ASP A 99 9.11 -9.60 14.12
CA ASP A 99 9.87 -8.55 14.80
C ASP A 99 8.92 -7.59 15.57
N PRO A 100 8.80 -7.78 16.90
CA PRO A 100 7.98 -6.92 17.73
C PRO A 100 8.53 -5.51 17.91
N THR A 101 9.77 -5.25 17.50
CA THR A 101 10.40 -3.90 17.57
C THR A 101 9.94 -2.98 16.46
N LEU A 102 9.40 -3.54 15.38
CA LEU A 102 8.85 -2.74 14.28
C LEU A 102 7.62 -1.95 14.74
N PRO A 103 7.53 -0.68 14.40
CA PRO A 103 6.37 0.15 14.74
C PRO A 103 5.09 -0.45 14.16
N ARG A 104 4.09 -0.65 15.02
CA ARG A 104 2.77 -1.13 14.59
C ARG A 104 1.83 0.04 14.35
N GLU A 105 1.00 -0.07 13.32
CA GLU A 105 -0.08 0.88 13.14
C GLU A 105 -1.06 0.78 14.33
N PRO A 106 -1.53 1.93 14.85
CA PRO A 106 -2.53 1.93 15.92
C PRO A 106 -3.80 1.20 15.45
N GLN A 107 -4.38 0.42 16.35
CA GLN A 107 -5.61 -0.31 16.04
C GLN A 107 -6.74 0.68 15.73
N GLN A 108 -7.23 0.65 14.52
CA GLN A 108 -8.33 1.49 14.07
C GLN A 108 -9.68 0.83 14.40
N PRO A 109 -10.75 1.61 14.61
CA PRO A 109 -12.11 1.07 14.74
C PRO A 109 -12.47 0.18 13.54
N TYR A 110 -13.25 -0.88 13.77
CA TYR A 110 -13.59 -1.88 12.75
C TYR A 110 -14.11 -1.29 11.43
N LEU A 111 -14.98 -0.28 11.50
CA LEU A 111 -15.50 0.39 10.30
C LEU A 111 -14.41 1.12 9.52
N VAL A 112 -13.44 1.72 10.21
CA VAL A 112 -12.29 2.38 9.59
C VAL A 112 -11.38 1.34 8.95
N GLN A 113 -11.14 0.21 9.61
CA GLN A 113 -10.36 -0.91 9.04
C GLN A 113 -11.03 -1.46 7.77
N LEU A 114 -12.35 -1.64 7.76
CA LEU A 114 -13.09 -2.08 6.60
C LEU A 114 -12.93 -1.10 5.43
N PHE A 115 -13.10 0.20 5.69
CA PHE A 115 -12.93 1.25 4.68
C PHE A 115 -11.50 1.30 4.15
N LEU A 116 -10.51 1.26 5.04
CA LEU A 116 -9.09 1.24 4.66
C LEU A 116 -8.72 -0.03 3.89
N GLY A 117 -9.33 -1.17 4.21
CA GLY A 117 -9.17 -2.43 3.47
C GLY A 117 -9.66 -2.31 2.03
N VAL A 118 -10.88 -1.80 1.83
CA VAL A 118 -11.41 -1.53 0.48
C VAL A 118 -10.55 -0.51 -0.27
N TYR A 119 -10.14 0.56 0.42
CA TYR A 119 -9.25 1.59 -0.13
C TYR A 119 -7.89 1.00 -0.57
N ALA A 120 -7.30 0.12 0.23
CA ALA A 120 -6.02 -0.51 -0.08
C ALA A 120 -6.13 -1.53 -1.22
N PHE A 121 -7.25 -2.27 -1.29
CA PHE A 121 -7.48 -3.30 -2.31
C PHE A 121 -7.67 -2.72 -3.72
N LEU A 122 -8.28 -1.54 -3.83
CA LEU A 122 -8.51 -0.89 -5.13
C LEU A 122 -7.20 -0.25 -5.63
N SER A 123 -6.61 -0.79 -6.69
CA SER A 123 -5.51 -0.12 -7.42
C SER A 123 -5.97 1.23 -7.99
N LEU A 124 -5.03 2.14 -8.29
CA LEU A 124 -5.35 3.43 -8.92
C LEU A 124 -6.13 3.25 -10.22
N ASP A 125 -5.73 2.29 -11.06
CA ASP A 125 -6.36 2.03 -12.35
C ASP A 125 -7.79 1.51 -12.20
N ARG A 126 -8.01 0.55 -11.29
CA ARG A 126 -9.36 0.03 -10.99
C ARG A 126 -10.28 1.12 -10.44
N LEU A 127 -9.75 1.96 -9.56
CA LEU A 127 -10.50 3.08 -8.98
C LEU A 127 -10.84 4.13 -10.06
N ALA A 128 -9.89 4.46 -10.94
CA ALA A 128 -10.11 5.37 -12.06
C ALA A 128 -11.19 4.83 -13.01
N LEU A 129 -11.18 3.52 -13.31
CA LEU A 129 -12.21 2.88 -14.13
C LEU A 129 -13.59 2.95 -13.45
N ILE A 130 -13.69 2.70 -12.15
CA ILE A 130 -14.95 2.81 -11.40
C ILE A 130 -15.47 4.25 -11.44
N VAL A 131 -14.60 5.24 -11.25
CA VAL A 131 -14.96 6.67 -11.35
C VAL A 131 -15.47 7.01 -12.75
N LEU A 132 -14.81 6.53 -13.80
CA LEU A 132 -15.26 6.73 -15.18
C LEU A 132 -16.64 6.14 -15.44
N ILE A 133 -16.87 4.90 -15.01
CA ILE A 133 -18.16 4.22 -15.15
C ILE A 133 -19.26 4.96 -14.37
N THR A 134 -18.99 5.34 -13.13
CA THR A 134 -19.97 6.07 -12.30
C THR A 134 -20.27 7.46 -12.87
N ALA A 135 -19.27 8.15 -13.44
CA ALA A 135 -19.47 9.43 -14.12
C ALA A 135 -20.37 9.28 -15.36
N LEU A 136 -20.12 8.24 -16.17
CA LEU A 136 -20.95 7.93 -17.35
C LEU A 136 -22.40 7.63 -16.95
N LEU A 137 -22.60 6.80 -15.92
CA LEU A 137 -23.94 6.46 -15.42
C LEU A 137 -24.67 7.69 -14.83
N THR A 138 -23.93 8.56 -14.12
CA THR A 138 -24.48 9.82 -13.62
C THR A 138 -24.94 10.73 -14.76
N THR A 139 -24.11 10.88 -15.80
CA THR A 139 -24.42 11.69 -16.98
C THR A 139 -25.65 11.15 -17.73
N LEU A 140 -25.69 9.80 -17.92
CA LEU A 140 -26.84 9.14 -18.55
C LEU A 140 -28.12 9.32 -17.74
N SER A 141 -28.04 9.19 -16.40
CA SER A 141 -29.19 9.38 -15.51
C SER A 141 -29.69 10.83 -15.54
N LEU A 142 -28.76 11.78 -15.60
CA LEU A 142 -29.09 13.20 -15.72
C LEU A 142 -29.77 13.50 -17.08
N HIS A 143 -29.22 12.94 -18.16
CA HIS A 143 -29.83 13.04 -19.48
C HIS A 143 -31.26 12.46 -19.50
N LEU A 144 -31.45 11.28 -18.91
CA LEU A 144 -32.78 10.67 -18.73
C LEU A 144 -33.72 11.59 -17.95
N LEU A 145 -33.28 12.22 -16.87
CA LEU A 145 -34.08 13.13 -16.04
C LEU A 145 -34.56 14.35 -16.86
N PHE A 146 -33.66 14.94 -17.68
CA PHE A 146 -34.02 16.11 -18.50
C PHE A 146 -34.99 15.78 -19.65
N HIS A 147 -34.92 14.58 -20.22
CA HIS A 147 -35.77 14.14 -21.34
C HIS A 147 -37.00 13.34 -20.86
N TYR A 148 -37.19 13.20 -19.53
CA TYR A 148 -38.30 12.44 -18.99
C TYR A 148 -39.64 13.22 -19.19
N PRO A 149 -40.70 12.57 -19.69
CA PRO A 149 -42.00 13.22 -19.93
C PRO A 149 -42.54 13.87 -18.64
N PRO A 150 -43.10 15.11 -18.75
CA PRO A 150 -43.61 15.83 -17.57
C PRO A 150 -44.83 15.15 -16.94
N ASP A 151 -45.55 14.33 -17.68
CA ASP A 151 -46.78 13.67 -17.24
C ASP A 151 -46.53 12.38 -16.43
N ARG A 152 -45.28 11.95 -16.29
CA ARG A 152 -44.92 10.76 -15.52
C ARG A 152 -44.19 11.10 -14.22
N GLU A 153 -44.32 10.24 -13.23
CA GLU A 153 -43.60 10.36 -11.95
C GLU A 153 -42.09 10.31 -12.20
N ARG A 154 -41.38 11.38 -11.84
CA ARG A 154 -39.93 11.54 -12.02
C ARG A 154 -39.12 10.89 -10.88
N GLY A 155 -39.75 10.09 -10.01
CA GLY A 155 -39.10 9.48 -8.83
C GLY A 155 -37.92 8.59 -9.20
N LEU A 156 -38.09 7.73 -10.22
CA LEU A 156 -37.03 6.81 -10.65
C LEU A 156 -35.78 7.52 -11.20
N PRO A 157 -35.88 8.45 -12.19
CA PRO A 157 -34.69 9.13 -12.70
C PRO A 157 -34.00 10.00 -11.63
N VAL A 158 -34.75 10.65 -10.75
CA VAL A 158 -34.17 11.40 -9.61
C VAL A 158 -33.39 10.45 -8.68
N LEU A 159 -33.97 9.30 -8.33
CA LEU A 159 -33.29 8.30 -7.51
C LEU A 159 -31.98 7.81 -8.14
N LEU A 160 -31.97 7.55 -9.45
CA LEU A 160 -30.76 7.13 -10.17
C LEU A 160 -29.68 8.21 -10.14
N VAL A 161 -30.03 9.48 -10.35
CA VAL A 161 -29.09 10.61 -10.26
C VAL A 161 -28.50 10.70 -8.85
N LEU A 162 -29.31 10.55 -7.79
CA LEU A 162 -28.85 10.60 -6.41
C LEU A 162 -27.88 9.44 -6.10
N ILE A 163 -28.23 8.21 -6.52
CA ILE A 163 -27.38 7.03 -6.26
C ILE A 163 -26.04 7.15 -6.99
N PHE A 164 -26.06 7.39 -8.31
CA PHE A 164 -24.83 7.45 -9.07
C PHE A 164 -24.01 8.70 -8.77
N GLY A 165 -24.65 9.84 -8.46
CA GLY A 165 -23.99 11.04 -7.98
C GLY A 165 -23.28 10.85 -6.66
N LEU A 166 -23.91 10.16 -5.70
CA LEU A 166 -23.28 9.81 -4.42
C LEU A 166 -22.10 8.86 -4.62
N LEU A 167 -22.25 7.83 -5.46
CA LEU A 167 -21.15 6.91 -5.79
C LEU A 167 -19.96 7.64 -6.44
N LEU A 168 -20.25 8.56 -7.37
CA LEU A 168 -19.23 9.37 -8.03
C LEU A 168 -18.48 10.26 -7.02
N LEU A 169 -19.19 10.85 -6.06
CA LEU A 169 -18.60 11.67 -5.00
C LEU A 169 -17.69 10.83 -4.11
N VAL A 170 -18.13 9.64 -3.69
CA VAL A 170 -17.36 8.76 -2.81
C VAL A 170 -16.11 8.22 -3.52
N PHE A 171 -16.27 7.63 -4.70
CA PHE A 171 -15.14 7.06 -5.42
C PHE A 171 -14.22 8.13 -6.01
N GLY A 172 -14.75 9.25 -6.49
CA GLY A 172 -13.99 10.39 -6.97
C GLY A 172 -13.18 11.05 -5.85
N GLY A 173 -13.79 11.27 -4.70
CA GLY A 173 -13.10 11.76 -3.50
C GLY A 173 -11.99 10.81 -3.05
N THR A 174 -12.26 9.51 -3.04
CA THR A 174 -11.27 8.48 -2.71
C THR A 174 -10.08 8.50 -3.69
N LEU A 175 -10.35 8.65 -4.99
CA LEU A 175 -9.31 8.75 -6.02
C LEU A 175 -8.43 10.00 -5.81
N LEU A 176 -9.04 11.16 -5.56
CA LEU A 176 -8.32 12.41 -5.29
C LEU A 176 -7.42 12.29 -4.06
N VAL A 177 -7.92 11.72 -2.95
CA VAL A 177 -7.11 11.47 -1.74
C VAL A 177 -5.96 10.53 -2.05
N LYS A 178 -6.19 9.48 -2.84
CA LYS A 178 -5.16 8.49 -3.19
C LYS A 178 -4.05 9.12 -4.04
N ILE A 179 -4.39 9.91 -5.05
CA ILE A 179 -3.44 10.65 -5.88
C ILE A 179 -2.64 11.65 -5.04
N ASN A 180 -3.32 12.42 -4.20
CA ASN A 180 -2.64 13.41 -3.34
C ASN A 180 -1.66 12.77 -2.35
N ARG A 181 -2.03 11.64 -1.73
CA ARG A 181 -1.11 10.90 -0.85
C ARG A 181 0.10 10.35 -1.59
N TRP A 182 -0.11 9.85 -2.80
CA TRP A 182 0.95 9.30 -3.63
C TRP A 182 1.98 10.37 -4.02
N GLN A 183 1.54 11.58 -4.33
CA GLN A 183 2.40 12.69 -4.75
C GLN A 183 3.12 13.39 -3.58
N HIS A 184 2.46 13.54 -2.42
CA HIS A 184 2.96 14.42 -1.35
C HIS A 184 3.53 13.69 -0.13
N ASN A 185 3.33 12.38 -0.01
CA ASN A 185 3.76 11.62 1.16
C ASN A 185 4.36 10.26 0.74
N PRO A 186 5.52 10.24 0.08
CA PRO A 186 6.13 8.99 -0.35
C PRO A 186 6.51 8.14 0.87
N ARG A 187 6.31 6.83 0.75
CA ARG A 187 6.77 5.86 1.74
C ARG A 187 8.24 5.55 1.48
N ALA A 188 8.98 5.34 2.58
CA ALA A 188 10.35 4.86 2.54
C ALA A 188 10.54 3.73 3.55
N VAL A 189 11.57 2.93 3.35
CA VAL A 189 11.96 1.84 4.25
C VAL A 189 13.36 2.10 4.77
N VAL A 190 13.53 1.91 6.06
CA VAL A 190 14.83 1.98 6.74
C VAL A 190 15.62 0.73 6.37
N LEU A 191 16.79 0.89 5.77
CA LEU A 191 17.66 -0.21 5.35
C LEU A 191 18.76 -0.53 6.35
N SER A 192 19.20 0.47 7.12
CA SER A 192 20.22 0.32 8.16
C SER A 192 19.77 1.02 9.43
N SER A 193 20.22 0.53 10.59
CA SER A 193 19.87 1.15 11.88
C SER A 193 20.24 2.62 11.91
N VAL A 194 19.28 3.47 12.26
CA VAL A 194 19.43 4.93 12.26
C VAL A 194 18.70 5.57 13.42
N ALA A 195 19.29 6.61 14.01
CA ALA A 195 18.67 7.37 15.08
C ALA A 195 17.64 8.37 14.53
N LEU A 196 16.41 8.27 15.00
CA LEU A 196 15.38 9.30 14.80
C LEU A 196 15.66 10.47 15.75
N ARG A 197 15.88 11.66 15.22
CA ARG A 197 16.24 12.86 15.98
C ARG A 197 15.11 13.88 15.99
N SER A 198 15.05 14.69 17.06
CA SER A 198 14.03 15.74 17.21
C SER A 198 14.25 16.95 16.28
N ALA A 199 15.47 17.16 15.82
CA ALA A 199 15.83 18.27 14.93
C ALA A 199 16.94 17.85 13.97
N PRO A 200 17.09 18.56 12.82
CA PRO A 200 18.19 18.31 11.88
C PRO A 200 19.55 18.52 12.56
N ALA A 201 20.53 17.71 12.18
CA ALA A 201 21.94 17.77 12.56
C ALA A 201 22.26 17.57 14.04
N ALA A 202 21.66 18.28 15.00
CA ALA A 202 22.03 18.28 16.42
C ALA A 202 20.87 17.93 17.37
N GLY A 203 19.76 17.39 16.86
CA GLY A 203 18.60 17.04 17.68
C GLY A 203 18.87 15.86 18.62
N ARG A 204 18.14 15.84 19.77
CA ARG A 204 18.14 14.70 20.68
C ARG A 204 17.61 13.46 19.98
N THR A 205 18.24 12.31 20.20
CA THR A 205 17.72 11.02 19.73
C THR A 205 16.40 10.71 20.45
N LEU A 206 15.34 10.52 19.66
CA LEU A 206 14.01 10.16 20.14
C LEU A 206 13.84 8.65 20.22
N LYS A 207 14.29 7.95 19.19
CA LYS A 207 14.17 6.50 19.04
C LYS A 207 15.24 6.00 18.06
N GLU A 208 15.70 4.78 18.27
CA GLU A 208 16.51 4.09 17.28
C GLU A 208 15.59 3.28 16.37
N LEU A 209 15.73 3.45 15.06
CA LEU A 209 14.96 2.72 14.06
C LEU A 209 15.78 1.55 13.56
N VAL A 210 15.12 0.40 13.51
CA VAL A 210 15.70 -0.83 12.98
C VAL A 210 15.43 -0.99 11.48
N PRO A 211 16.22 -1.77 10.74
CA PRO A 211 15.92 -2.12 9.36
C PRO A 211 14.51 -2.69 9.21
N ALA A 212 13.89 -2.57 8.04
CA ALA A 212 12.51 -2.91 7.76
C ALA A 212 11.43 -1.98 8.35
N THR A 213 11.82 -0.97 9.15
CA THR A 213 10.88 0.06 9.60
C THR A 213 10.37 0.87 8.39
N THR A 214 9.05 0.89 8.20
CA THR A 214 8.41 1.72 7.16
C THR A 214 8.13 3.10 7.73
N VAL A 215 8.47 4.14 6.98
CA VAL A 215 8.25 5.55 7.35
C VAL A 215 7.59 6.32 6.21
N THR A 216 6.91 7.42 6.55
CA THR A 216 6.37 8.36 5.57
C THR A 216 7.24 9.60 5.54
N VAL A 217 7.77 9.96 4.38
CA VAL A 217 8.59 11.16 4.21
C VAL A 217 7.69 12.38 4.07
N LYS A 218 8.00 13.45 4.81
CA LYS A 218 7.28 14.73 4.78
C LYS A 218 8.06 15.80 4.06
N THR A 219 9.33 15.96 4.42
CA THR A 219 10.18 17.03 3.89
C THR A 219 11.61 16.52 3.79
N GLU A 220 12.31 16.97 2.78
CA GLU A 220 13.74 16.73 2.59
C GLU A 220 14.50 18.04 2.82
N THR A 221 15.56 17.99 3.64
CA THR A 221 16.41 19.14 3.92
C THR A 221 17.87 18.71 3.90
N GLY A 222 18.54 18.99 2.80
CA GLY A 222 19.93 18.56 2.58
C GLY A 222 20.08 17.05 2.60
N SER A 223 20.90 16.53 3.51
CA SER A 223 21.12 15.09 3.67
C SER A 223 20.14 14.41 4.63
N GLN A 224 19.14 15.13 5.15
CA GLN A 224 18.22 14.61 6.14
C GLN A 224 16.77 14.65 5.67
N LEU A 225 16.01 13.64 6.10
CA LEU A 225 14.59 13.51 5.83
C LEU A 225 13.79 13.68 7.11
N GLN A 226 12.77 14.50 7.06
CA GLN A 226 11.73 14.51 8.07
C GLN A 226 10.75 13.38 7.79
N VAL A 227 10.60 12.48 8.73
CA VAL A 227 9.76 11.29 8.60
C VAL A 227 8.73 11.19 9.71
N VAL A 228 7.65 10.49 9.40
CA VAL A 228 6.60 10.12 10.35
C VAL A 228 6.49 8.60 10.36
N LEU A 229 6.57 8.03 11.55
CA LEU A 229 6.39 6.60 11.79
C LEU A 229 4.89 6.23 11.82
N PRO A 230 4.55 4.94 11.67
CA PRO A 230 3.17 4.46 11.79
C PRO A 230 2.51 4.77 13.14
N ASP A 231 3.29 4.84 14.23
CA ASP A 231 2.83 5.20 15.57
C ASP A 231 2.58 6.71 15.77
N GLY A 232 2.81 7.53 14.72
CA GLY A 232 2.62 8.97 14.73
C GLY A 232 3.83 9.77 15.21
N LEU A 233 4.91 9.13 15.68
CA LEU A 233 6.13 9.81 16.07
C LEU A 233 6.80 10.41 14.83
N SER A 234 7.17 11.69 14.89
CA SER A 234 7.87 12.39 13.83
C SER A 234 9.28 12.80 14.23
N GLY A 235 10.19 12.80 13.29
CA GLY A 235 11.57 13.21 13.54
C GLY A 235 12.39 13.25 12.26
N TRP A 236 13.69 13.40 12.42
CA TRP A 236 14.68 13.54 11.35
C TRP A 236 15.61 12.34 11.32
N ILE A 237 15.87 11.81 10.13
CA ILE A 237 16.80 10.70 9.88
C ILE A 237 17.74 11.04 8.73
N ASP A 238 18.84 10.31 8.63
CA ASP A 238 19.76 10.42 7.51
C ASP A 238 19.14 9.81 6.24
N ARG A 239 19.25 10.54 5.12
CA ARG A 239 18.77 10.11 3.79
C ARG A 239 19.41 8.80 3.33
N GLN A 240 20.67 8.56 3.68
CA GLN A 240 21.40 7.36 3.24
C GLN A 240 20.90 6.08 3.91
N ALA A 241 20.24 6.19 5.06
CA ALA A 241 19.73 5.03 5.80
C ALA A 241 18.39 4.51 5.28
N VAL A 242 17.75 5.20 4.33
CA VAL A 242 16.41 4.89 3.82
C VAL A 242 16.35 4.87 2.31
N GLU A 243 15.43 4.07 1.80
CA GLU A 243 15.12 4.02 0.38
C GLU A 243 13.62 4.20 0.14
N LEU A 244 13.28 5.01 -0.88
CA LEU A 244 11.90 5.28 -1.25
C LEU A 244 11.27 4.04 -1.91
N VAL A 245 10.01 3.77 -1.59
CA VAL A 245 9.25 2.68 -2.21
C VAL A 245 9.05 2.94 -3.70
N VAL A 246 8.82 4.20 -4.07
CA VAL A 246 8.74 4.63 -5.48
C VAL A 246 10.10 5.23 -5.85
N PRO A 247 10.90 4.57 -6.69
CA PRO A 247 12.16 5.15 -7.14
C PRO A 247 11.89 6.33 -8.08
N GLY A 248 12.53 7.46 -7.85
CA GLY A 248 12.64 8.55 -8.83
C GLY A 248 11.44 9.50 -8.89
N GLN A 249 11.09 10.13 -7.78
CA GLN A 249 10.50 11.47 -7.77
C GLN A 249 11.51 12.47 -7.27
#